data_911dcf2c70b01adc1e5aef18044d46b6
#
_entry.id   911dcf2c70b01adc1e5aef18044d46b6
#
_cell.length_a   1.000
_cell.length_b   1.000
_cell.length_c   1.000
_cell.angle_alpha   90.00
_cell.angle_beta   90.00
_cell.angle_gamma   90.00
#
_symmetry.space_group_name_H-M   'P 1'
#
loop_
_entity.id
_entity.type
_entity.pdbx_description
1 polymer ?
#
loop_
_entity_poly.entity_id
_entity_poly.type
_entity_poly.pdbx_seq_one_letter_code
_entity_poly.pdbx_strand_id
1 'polypeptide(L)'
;MTIKVHDNMIYLTQTKMKKNKQRKKQIILSTTAIIALLGTIILLCNIIVDKNAKGRTFNDINDVPTMQTALLLGTNPKARGGKRPSSFYMARIKATAELYKHGKFRQLIISGDKREGYDEPQTMRHDLIERGVPDSIITMDGQGYRTLLSMRNIKQHFRVNSCQ
;
A
#
# COMPACT_ATOMS: atom_id res chain seq x y z
N MET A 1 74.95 9.56 2.76
CA MET A 1 73.79 9.63 3.68
C MET A 1 72.44 9.78 2.95
N THR A 2 72.43 10.22 1.72
CA THR A 2 71.22 10.59 0.90
C THR A 2 70.45 9.37 0.38
N ILE A 3 71.11 8.26 0.04
CA ILE A 3 70.49 7.07 -0.57
C ILE A 3 69.51 6.36 0.37
N LYS A 4 69.85 6.20 1.68
CA LYS A 4 68.99 5.54 2.66
C LYS A 4 67.65 6.26 2.91
N VAL A 5 67.60 7.57 2.73
CA VAL A 5 66.37 8.36 2.94
C VAL A 5 65.41 8.19 1.74
N HIS A 6 65.93 8.06 0.54
CA HIS A 6 65.16 7.85 -0.67
C HIS A 6 64.47 6.45 -0.67
N ASP A 7 65.21 5.40 -0.31
CA ASP A 7 64.64 4.02 -0.21
C ASP A 7 63.56 3.93 0.86
N ASN A 8 63.71 4.57 2.01
CA ASN A 8 62.71 4.62 3.06
C ASN A 8 61.41 5.32 2.61
N MET A 9 61.52 6.41 1.83
CA MET A 9 60.37 7.12 1.28
C MET A 9 59.59 6.26 0.25
N ILE A 10 60.29 5.56 -0.61
CA ILE A 10 59.66 4.62 -1.59
C ILE A 10 58.94 3.46 -0.86
N TYR A 11 59.53 2.90 0.16
CA TYR A 11 58.93 1.83 0.95
C TYR A 11 57.67 2.29 1.69
N LEU A 12 57.67 3.48 2.28
CA LEU A 12 56.51 4.07 2.95
C LEU A 12 55.38 4.41 1.97
N THR A 13 55.67 4.87 0.77
CA THR A 13 54.68 5.13 -0.28
C THR A 13 54.07 3.85 -0.80
N GLN A 14 54.84 2.81 -1.01
CA GLN A 14 54.31 1.50 -1.44
C GLN A 14 53.41 0.82 -0.39
N THR A 15 53.80 0.88 0.88
CA THR A 15 53.00 0.36 2.00
C THR A 15 51.69 1.15 2.14
N LYS A 16 51.72 2.47 1.98
CA LYS A 16 50.52 3.33 2.01
C LYS A 16 49.55 3.03 0.85
N MET A 17 50.11 2.79 -0.35
CA MET A 17 49.32 2.42 -1.52
C MET A 17 48.68 1.01 -1.37
N LYS A 18 49.40 0.01 -0.87
CA LYS A 18 48.87 -1.32 -0.55
C LYS A 18 47.73 -1.26 0.48
N LYS A 19 47.91 -0.48 1.54
CA LYS A 19 46.88 -0.29 2.60
C LYS A 19 45.61 0.38 2.04
N ASN A 20 45.77 1.39 1.18
CA ASN A 20 44.64 2.05 0.52
C ASN A 20 43.88 1.11 -0.45
N LYS A 21 44.59 0.27 -1.19
CA LYS A 21 43.97 -0.73 -2.08
C LYS A 21 43.19 -1.79 -1.30
N GLN A 22 43.68 -2.22 -0.17
CA GLN A 22 42.95 -3.15 0.71
C GLN A 22 41.72 -2.50 1.33
N ARG A 23 41.83 -1.27 1.82
CA ARG A 23 40.67 -0.53 2.34
C ARG A 23 39.56 -0.34 1.27
N LYS A 24 39.93 0.02 0.04
CA LYS A 24 38.96 0.14 -1.06
C LYS A 24 38.27 -1.20 -1.36
N LYS A 25 39.02 -2.32 -1.35
CA LYS A 25 38.42 -3.67 -1.54
C LYS A 25 37.44 -4.02 -0.41
N GLN A 26 37.78 -3.71 0.84
CA GLN A 26 36.90 -3.96 2.00
C GLN A 26 35.64 -3.10 1.91
N ILE A 27 35.74 -1.83 1.54
CA ILE A 27 34.58 -0.95 1.37
C ILE A 27 33.67 -1.47 0.25
N ILE A 28 34.22 -1.87 -0.91
CA ILE A 28 33.45 -2.43 -2.01
C ILE A 28 32.75 -3.73 -1.56
N LEU A 29 33.45 -4.61 -0.87
CA LEU A 29 32.88 -5.87 -0.39
C LEU A 29 31.75 -5.65 0.63
N SER A 30 31.93 -4.70 1.55
CA SER A 30 30.90 -4.39 2.54
C SER A 30 29.68 -3.71 1.90
N THR A 31 29.87 -2.81 0.93
CA THR A 31 28.75 -2.18 0.22
C THR A 31 27.97 -3.19 -0.63
N THR A 32 28.64 -4.09 -1.33
CA THR A 32 27.98 -5.16 -2.08
C THR A 32 27.21 -6.13 -1.16
N ALA A 33 27.76 -6.48 -0.01
CA ALA A 33 27.08 -7.31 0.98
C ALA A 33 25.82 -6.64 1.52
N ILE A 34 25.86 -5.33 1.82
CA ILE A 34 24.68 -4.56 2.27
C ILE A 34 23.60 -4.52 1.19
N ILE A 35 23.98 -4.26 -0.07
CA ILE A 35 23.03 -4.24 -1.19
C ILE A 35 22.39 -5.61 -1.39
N ALA A 36 23.15 -6.68 -1.33
CA ALA A 36 22.66 -8.04 -1.42
C ALA A 36 21.68 -8.38 -0.28
N LEU A 37 22.00 -7.97 0.94
CA LEU A 37 21.12 -8.16 2.09
C LEU A 37 19.79 -7.42 1.93
N LEU A 38 19.83 -6.15 1.51
CA LEU A 38 18.62 -5.36 1.25
C LEU A 38 17.77 -5.99 0.14
N GLY A 39 18.40 -6.44 -0.95
CA GLY A 39 17.72 -7.15 -2.03
C GLY A 39 17.02 -8.43 -1.55
N THR A 40 17.69 -9.20 -0.71
CA THR A 40 17.12 -10.41 -0.11
C THR A 40 15.92 -10.11 0.78
N ILE A 41 16.00 -9.05 1.60
CA ILE A 41 14.88 -8.62 2.46
C ILE A 41 13.66 -8.22 1.59
N ILE A 42 13.87 -7.45 0.54
CA ILE A 42 12.79 -7.03 -0.38
C ILE A 42 12.14 -8.26 -1.03
N LEU A 43 12.91 -9.21 -1.51
CA LEU A 43 12.40 -10.45 -2.10
C LEU A 43 11.58 -11.27 -1.10
N LEU A 44 12.07 -11.42 0.12
CA LEU A 44 11.35 -12.14 1.17
C LEU A 44 10.02 -11.44 1.53
N CYS A 45 10.03 -10.11 1.66
CA CYS A 45 8.80 -9.34 1.88
C CYS A 45 7.79 -9.54 0.76
N ASN A 46 8.20 -9.50 -0.51
CA ASN A 46 7.30 -9.75 -1.64
C ASN A 46 6.71 -11.16 -1.58
N ILE A 47 7.52 -12.19 -1.35
CA ILE A 47 7.04 -13.57 -1.24
C ILE A 47 6.00 -13.72 -0.11
N ILE A 48 6.24 -13.08 1.04
CA ILE A 48 5.31 -13.12 2.18
C ILE A 48 3.99 -12.41 1.82
N VAL A 49 4.05 -11.25 1.17
CA VAL A 49 2.87 -10.49 0.74
C VAL A 49 2.07 -11.32 -0.27
N ASP A 50 2.71 -11.86 -1.31
CA ASP A 50 2.04 -12.66 -2.34
C ASP A 50 1.38 -13.92 -1.77
N LYS A 51 2.06 -14.63 -0.87
CA LYS A 51 1.48 -15.79 -0.18
C LYS A 51 0.25 -15.43 0.64
N ASN A 52 0.28 -14.30 1.36
CA ASN A 52 -0.85 -13.85 2.17
C ASN A 52 -2.00 -13.28 1.34
N ALA A 53 -1.72 -12.71 0.17
CA ALA A 53 -2.72 -12.18 -0.74
C ALA A 53 -3.43 -13.27 -1.56
N LYS A 54 -2.78 -14.41 -1.79
CA LYS A 54 -3.30 -15.50 -2.60
C LYS A 54 -4.63 -16.02 -2.06
N GLY A 55 -5.66 -16.03 -2.92
CA GLY A 55 -7.03 -16.42 -2.56
C GLY A 55 -7.84 -15.34 -1.81
N ARG A 56 -7.28 -14.11 -1.67
CA ARG A 56 -7.95 -12.96 -1.05
C ARG A 56 -8.04 -11.75 -1.98
N THR A 57 -7.41 -11.83 -3.14
CA THR A 57 -7.46 -10.81 -4.19
C THR A 57 -7.98 -11.46 -5.47
N PHE A 58 -8.89 -10.78 -6.15
CA PHE A 58 -9.58 -11.27 -7.33
C PHE A 58 -9.47 -10.25 -8.45
N ASN A 59 -9.18 -10.71 -9.66
CA ASN A 59 -9.11 -9.88 -10.86
C ASN A 59 -10.39 -9.99 -11.71
N ASP A 60 -11.15 -11.06 -11.52
CA ASP A 60 -12.43 -11.29 -12.20
C ASP A 60 -13.57 -11.24 -11.17
N ILE A 61 -14.68 -10.61 -11.53
CA ILE A 61 -15.87 -10.50 -10.69
C ILE A 61 -16.47 -11.89 -10.41
N ASN A 62 -16.38 -12.79 -11.37
CA ASN A 62 -16.93 -14.14 -11.21
C ASN A 62 -16.25 -14.91 -10.08
N ASP A 63 -14.94 -14.70 -9.91
CA ASP A 63 -14.14 -15.38 -8.87
C ASP A 63 -14.39 -14.81 -7.46
N VAL A 64 -14.97 -13.60 -7.36
CA VAL A 64 -15.27 -12.98 -6.06
C VAL A 64 -16.36 -13.76 -5.34
N PRO A 65 -16.11 -14.27 -4.12
CA PRO A 65 -17.14 -14.96 -3.35
C PRO A 65 -18.28 -14.01 -2.98
N THR A 66 -19.49 -14.55 -2.91
CA THR A 66 -20.65 -13.79 -2.42
C THR A 66 -20.57 -13.64 -0.91
N MET A 67 -20.61 -12.40 -0.44
CA MET A 67 -20.53 -12.04 0.98
C MET A 67 -21.79 -11.32 1.44
N GLN A 68 -22.08 -11.38 2.74
CA GLN A 68 -23.20 -10.63 3.28
C GLN A 68 -22.94 -9.13 3.27
N THR A 69 -21.73 -8.72 3.65
CA THR A 69 -21.34 -7.31 3.81
C THR A 69 -20.06 -7.03 3.05
N ALA A 70 -20.07 -5.95 2.28
CA ALA A 70 -18.88 -5.38 1.65
C ALA A 70 -18.44 -4.10 2.37
N LEU A 71 -17.14 -3.87 2.41
CA LEU A 71 -16.53 -2.65 2.92
C LEU A 71 -15.89 -1.87 1.78
N LEU A 72 -16.37 -0.65 1.56
CA LEU A 72 -15.76 0.31 0.65
C LEU A 72 -14.96 1.33 1.44
N LEU A 73 -13.64 1.30 1.29
CA LEU A 73 -12.75 2.24 1.95
C LEU A 73 -12.73 3.58 1.20
N GLY A 74 -12.77 4.68 1.95
CA GLY A 74 -12.69 6.03 1.43
C GLY A 74 -11.43 6.31 0.63
N THR A 75 -11.56 7.23 -0.30
CA THR A 75 -10.46 7.80 -1.07
C THR A 75 -10.90 9.16 -1.61
N ASN A 76 -9.95 10.07 -1.72
CA ASN A 76 -10.25 11.43 -2.17
C ASN A 76 -10.91 11.42 -3.56
N PRO A 77 -12.13 11.98 -3.70
CA PRO A 77 -12.82 12.07 -4.99
C PRO A 77 -12.08 12.92 -6.02
N LYS A 78 -11.25 13.86 -5.57
CA LYS A 78 -10.50 14.76 -6.46
C LYS A 78 -9.04 14.35 -6.58
N ALA A 79 -8.51 14.40 -7.79
CA ALA A 79 -7.07 14.21 -8.03
C ALA A 79 -6.25 15.37 -7.44
N ARG A 80 -4.96 15.15 -7.25
CA ARG A 80 -4.01 16.17 -6.77
C ARG A 80 -4.11 17.40 -7.66
N GLY A 81 -4.51 18.55 -7.11
CA GLY A 81 -4.79 19.78 -7.86
C GLY A 81 -6.28 20.11 -8.06
N GLY A 82 -7.21 19.25 -7.62
CA GLY A 82 -8.63 19.55 -7.44
C GLY A 82 -9.49 19.71 -8.71
N LYS A 83 -8.91 19.66 -9.91
CA LYS A 83 -9.62 19.96 -11.18
C LYS A 83 -10.23 18.73 -11.88
N ARG A 84 -9.81 17.52 -11.53
CA ARG A 84 -10.27 16.28 -12.17
C ARG A 84 -10.67 15.24 -11.13
N PRO A 85 -11.62 14.34 -11.44
CA PRO A 85 -11.91 13.20 -10.58
C PRO A 85 -10.66 12.32 -10.42
N SER A 86 -10.47 11.76 -9.24
CA SER A 86 -9.41 10.79 -8.99
C SER A 86 -9.71 9.48 -9.72
N SER A 87 -8.76 8.97 -10.50
CA SER A 87 -8.89 7.67 -11.19
C SER A 87 -9.10 6.52 -10.20
N PHE A 88 -8.45 6.56 -9.04
CA PHE A 88 -8.63 5.57 -7.98
C PHE A 88 -10.02 5.62 -7.37
N TYR A 89 -10.57 6.82 -7.17
CA TYR A 89 -11.94 7.01 -6.72
C TYR A 89 -12.93 6.40 -7.71
N MET A 90 -12.84 6.81 -8.98
CA MET A 90 -13.73 6.31 -10.02
C MET A 90 -13.66 4.80 -10.21
N ALA A 91 -12.46 4.22 -10.13
CA ALA A 91 -12.27 2.77 -10.21
C ALA A 91 -12.98 2.04 -9.06
N ARG A 92 -12.87 2.55 -7.82
CA ARG A 92 -13.54 1.97 -6.64
C ARG A 92 -15.06 2.04 -6.76
N ILE A 93 -15.61 3.20 -7.11
CA ILE A 93 -17.05 3.38 -7.29
C ILE A 93 -17.59 2.44 -8.38
N LYS A 94 -16.91 2.37 -9.54
CA LYS A 94 -17.27 1.48 -10.63
C LYS A 94 -17.24 0.02 -10.19
N ALA A 95 -16.15 -0.44 -9.58
CA ALA A 95 -16.00 -1.82 -9.13
C ALA A 95 -17.08 -2.20 -8.10
N THR A 96 -17.38 -1.31 -7.15
CA THR A 96 -18.42 -1.56 -6.14
C THR A 96 -19.80 -1.68 -6.78
N ALA A 97 -20.16 -0.80 -7.72
CA ALA A 97 -21.43 -0.88 -8.42
C ALA A 97 -21.55 -2.16 -9.27
N GLU A 98 -20.48 -2.57 -9.94
CA GLU A 98 -20.45 -3.82 -10.70
C GLU A 98 -20.57 -5.05 -9.80
N LEU A 99 -19.88 -5.09 -8.67
CA LEU A 99 -20.01 -6.17 -7.68
C LEU A 99 -21.44 -6.28 -7.15
N TYR A 100 -22.11 -5.15 -6.90
CA TYR A 100 -23.52 -5.14 -6.50
C TYR A 100 -24.41 -5.72 -7.59
N LYS A 101 -24.28 -5.29 -8.84
CA LYS A 101 -25.06 -5.81 -9.98
C LYS A 101 -24.92 -7.31 -10.17
N HIS A 102 -23.76 -7.88 -9.83
CA HIS A 102 -23.50 -9.32 -9.86
C HIS A 102 -23.91 -10.05 -8.56
N GLY A 103 -24.59 -9.36 -7.63
CA GLY A 103 -25.09 -9.96 -6.40
C GLY A 103 -24.01 -10.42 -5.43
N LYS A 104 -22.80 -9.84 -5.49
CA LYS A 104 -21.67 -10.25 -4.67
C LYS A 104 -21.75 -9.82 -3.21
N PHE A 105 -22.64 -8.88 -2.87
CA PHE A 105 -22.92 -8.48 -1.50
C PHE A 105 -24.38 -8.00 -1.32
N ARG A 106 -24.86 -8.00 -0.06
CA ARG A 106 -26.21 -7.55 0.31
C ARG A 106 -26.22 -6.26 1.10
N GLN A 107 -25.14 -5.95 1.80
CA GLN A 107 -24.95 -4.74 2.59
C GLN A 107 -23.64 -4.09 2.22
N LEU A 108 -23.59 -2.77 2.21
CA LEU A 108 -22.40 -1.98 1.90
C LEU A 108 -22.11 -1.02 3.03
N ILE A 109 -20.91 -1.08 3.58
CA ILE A 109 -20.40 -0.09 4.52
C ILE A 109 -19.39 0.78 3.80
N ILE A 110 -19.62 2.10 3.79
CA ILE A 110 -18.69 3.08 3.25
C ILE A 110 -17.97 3.72 4.43
N SER A 111 -16.67 3.49 4.56
CA SER A 111 -15.85 4.03 5.63
C SER A 111 -14.81 5.00 5.06
N GLY A 112 -14.85 6.25 5.49
CA GLY A 112 -13.98 7.31 5.00
C GLY A 112 -13.83 8.46 5.99
N ASP A 113 -13.13 9.51 5.55
CA ASP A 113 -12.88 10.70 6.33
C ASP A 113 -14.05 11.69 6.22
N LYS A 114 -14.53 12.12 7.38
CA LYS A 114 -15.55 13.16 7.50
C LYS A 114 -15.05 14.27 8.39
N ARG A 115 -14.95 15.47 7.83
CA ARG A 115 -14.56 16.71 8.52
C ARG A 115 -15.47 17.85 8.08
N GLU A 116 -15.36 18.98 8.73
CA GLU A 116 -16.05 20.19 8.32
C GLU A 116 -15.71 20.55 6.86
N GLY A 117 -16.72 20.66 6.01
CA GLY A 117 -16.58 20.94 4.58
C GLY A 117 -16.04 19.76 3.72
N TYR A 118 -15.86 18.57 4.30
CA TYR A 118 -15.36 17.40 3.58
C TYR A 118 -15.98 16.09 4.10
N ASP A 119 -16.74 15.40 3.25
CA ASP A 119 -17.43 14.14 3.59
C ASP A 119 -17.25 13.13 2.45
N GLU A 120 -16.23 12.27 2.58
CA GLU A 120 -15.97 11.20 1.60
C GLU A 120 -17.10 10.18 1.53
N PRO A 121 -17.59 9.62 2.66
CA PRO A 121 -18.68 8.65 2.64
C PRO A 121 -19.92 9.17 1.94
N GLN A 122 -20.30 10.42 2.19
CA GLN A 122 -21.48 11.02 1.57
C GLN A 122 -21.32 11.18 0.06
N THR A 123 -20.14 11.61 -0.39
CA THR A 123 -19.85 11.74 -1.83
C THR A 123 -19.89 10.37 -2.51
N MET A 124 -19.28 9.35 -1.89
CA MET A 124 -19.27 7.99 -2.42
C MET A 124 -20.68 7.37 -2.46
N ARG A 125 -21.49 7.61 -1.42
CA ARG A 125 -22.89 7.18 -1.38
C ARG A 125 -23.69 7.76 -2.54
N HIS A 126 -23.59 9.06 -2.77
CA HIS A 126 -24.27 9.72 -3.89
C HIS A 126 -23.90 9.10 -5.23
N ASP A 127 -22.61 8.94 -5.50
CA ASP A 127 -22.12 8.38 -6.78
C ASP A 127 -22.49 6.90 -6.97
N LEU A 128 -22.67 6.13 -5.90
CA LEU A 128 -23.12 4.75 -5.97
C LEU A 128 -24.62 4.65 -6.24
N ILE A 129 -25.43 5.52 -5.62
CA ILE A 129 -26.87 5.60 -5.88
C ILE A 129 -27.13 5.94 -7.35
N GLU A 130 -26.39 6.90 -7.92
CA GLU A 130 -26.46 7.21 -9.35
C GLU A 130 -26.13 6.03 -10.26
N ARG A 131 -25.34 5.06 -9.76
CA ARG A 131 -25.00 3.82 -10.50
C ARG A 131 -25.90 2.63 -10.20
N GLY A 132 -27.01 2.88 -9.48
CA GLY A 132 -28.04 1.87 -9.22
C GLY A 132 -27.83 1.02 -7.99
N VAL A 133 -26.95 1.41 -7.05
CA VAL A 133 -26.86 0.79 -5.73
C VAL A 133 -27.95 1.39 -4.83
N PRO A 134 -28.88 0.59 -4.27
CA PRO A 134 -29.96 1.13 -3.43
C PRO A 134 -29.41 1.77 -2.15
N ASP A 135 -29.98 2.90 -1.78
CA ASP A 135 -29.62 3.60 -0.57
C ASP A 135 -29.84 2.78 0.70
N SER A 136 -30.89 1.96 0.70
CA SER A 136 -31.30 1.12 1.85
C SER A 136 -30.26 0.12 2.31
N ILE A 137 -29.29 -0.25 1.45
CA ILE A 137 -28.22 -1.20 1.79
C ILE A 137 -26.93 -0.51 2.22
N ILE A 138 -26.85 0.83 2.10
CA ILE A 138 -25.65 1.61 2.36
C ILE A 138 -25.64 2.11 3.80
N THR A 139 -24.57 1.82 4.52
CA THR A 139 -24.29 2.37 5.85
C THR A 139 -22.98 3.16 5.80
N MET A 140 -22.95 4.32 6.46
CA MET A 140 -21.78 5.21 6.43
C MET A 140 -21.03 5.19 7.74
N ASP A 141 -19.70 5.11 7.68
CA ASP A 141 -18.76 5.31 8.78
C ASP A 141 -17.85 6.51 8.46
N GLY A 142 -18.11 7.63 9.11
CA GLY A 142 -17.33 8.88 8.94
C GLY A 142 -16.06 8.96 9.80
N GLN A 143 -15.71 7.89 10.53
CA GLN A 143 -14.54 7.86 11.41
C GLN A 143 -13.39 7.03 10.82
N GLY A 144 -13.47 6.68 9.54
CA GLY A 144 -12.53 5.83 8.82
C GLY A 144 -11.26 6.55 8.35
N TYR A 145 -10.56 7.28 9.21
CA TYR A 145 -9.31 8.01 8.85
C TYR A 145 -8.15 7.09 8.45
N ARG A 146 -8.20 5.82 8.85
CA ARG A 146 -7.20 4.80 8.52
C ARG A 146 -7.88 3.44 8.38
N THR A 147 -7.36 2.59 7.49
CA THR A 147 -7.90 1.23 7.24
C THR A 147 -8.09 0.42 8.53
N LEU A 148 -7.14 0.47 9.45
CA LEU A 148 -7.24 -0.24 10.73
C LEU A 148 -8.42 0.26 11.60
N LEU A 149 -8.66 1.58 11.61
CA LEU A 149 -9.80 2.17 12.32
C LEU A 149 -11.11 1.77 11.66
N SER A 150 -11.20 1.81 10.34
CA SER A 150 -12.37 1.33 9.60
C SER A 150 -12.72 -0.11 9.97
N MET A 151 -11.74 -1.01 9.95
CA MET A 151 -11.93 -2.42 10.31
C MET A 151 -12.38 -2.59 11.77
N ARG A 152 -11.80 -1.81 12.70
CA ARG A 152 -12.18 -1.83 14.13
C ARG A 152 -13.59 -1.31 14.34
N ASN A 153 -13.95 -0.18 13.72
CA ASN A 153 -15.27 0.42 13.81
C ASN A 153 -16.36 -0.55 13.30
N ILE A 154 -16.11 -1.20 12.15
CA ILE A 154 -17.03 -2.17 11.58
C ILE A 154 -17.26 -3.32 12.54
N LYS A 155 -16.20 -3.89 13.09
CA LYS A 155 -16.31 -4.99 14.04
C LYS A 155 -17.05 -4.59 15.33
N GLN A 156 -16.84 -3.38 15.82
CA GLN A 156 -17.44 -2.90 17.09
C GLN A 156 -18.86 -2.38 16.91
N HIS A 157 -19.12 -1.58 15.88
CA HIS A 157 -20.39 -0.86 15.73
C HIS A 157 -21.39 -1.56 14.83
N PHE A 158 -20.92 -2.31 13.83
CA PHE A 158 -21.80 -2.97 12.87
C PHE A 158 -21.93 -4.48 13.09
N ARG A 159 -21.30 -5.02 14.16
CA ARG A 159 -21.33 -6.46 14.54
C ARG A 159 -21.07 -7.41 13.37
N VAL A 160 -20.18 -7.02 12.46
CA VAL A 160 -19.82 -7.85 11.31
C VAL A 160 -18.71 -8.81 11.72
N ASN A 161 -19.01 -10.10 11.74
CA ASN A 161 -18.06 -11.15 12.16
C ASN A 161 -17.05 -11.52 11.07
N SER A 162 -17.35 -11.23 9.80
CA SER A 162 -16.47 -11.47 8.66
C SER A 162 -16.67 -10.40 7.58
N CYS A 163 -15.67 -9.57 7.37
CA CYS A 163 -15.48 -8.77 6.15
C CYS A 163 -14.28 -9.34 5.40
N GLN A 164 -14.45 -9.66 4.16
CA GLN A 164 -13.37 -9.85 3.21
C GLN A 164 -13.30 -8.70 2.22
#